data_885faf06c1fda00bccf78edc93dece82
#
_entry.id   885faf06c1fda00bccf78edc93dece82
#
_cell.length_a   1.000
_cell.length_b   1.000
_cell.length_c   1.000
_cell.angle_alpha   90.00
_cell.angle_beta   90.00
_cell.angle_gamma   90.00
#
_symmetry.space_group_name_H-M   'P 1'
#
loop_
_entity.id
_entity.type
_entity.pdbx_description
1 polymer ?
#
loop_
_entity_poly.entity_id
_entity_poly.type
_entity_poly.pdbx_seq_one_letter_code
_entity_poly.pdbx_strand_id
1 'polypeptide(L)'
;MMLQRTMIVGVVLIMATGGVMGRGRLPAQAGGRGAAPQTTAPAGRGAQPGMNMVPEEIPLWEGGAPGALGSAEADKPTLTIYRASRRSSGTAVVVAPGGAYQNLAMDHEGRQVAAFLNSMGVSAFVLKYRLGPKYHHPIELGDAQRAIRIVRSRAQEFAVQPDRIGMMGFSAGGHLASTAATHFDNGKPGATDAIDRVSSRPDFLILGYPVISTDPAVAHAGSVKNLLGDNPDPKLLEDLSNDLRVTPQTPPTFIFHTNADTAVPAENSVRFYLALRKAKVPAEMHIFENGPHGVGLSLDDPALSVWPTLLTNWLRGRGLLTKPPA
;
A
#
# COMPACT_ATOMS: atom_id res chain seq x y z
N MET A 1 -18.18 -14.32 57.06
CA MET A 1 -18.26 -13.04 57.82
C MET A 1 -17.65 -11.99 56.88
N MET A 2 -18.51 -11.35 56.06
CA MET A 2 -18.85 -9.90 56.03
C MET A 2 -17.63 -8.99 55.80
N LEU A 3 -17.56 -8.18 54.78
CA LEU A 3 -18.44 -7.04 54.48
C LEU A 3 -18.34 -6.61 52.99
N GLN A 4 -19.50 -6.47 52.36
CA GLN A 4 -19.70 -5.67 51.12
C GLN A 4 -19.52 -4.17 51.50
N ARG A 5 -18.87 -3.43 50.59
CA ARG A 5 -19.00 -1.96 50.54
C ARG A 5 -19.39 -1.54 49.13
N THR A 6 -20.64 -1.20 49.01
CA THR A 6 -21.27 -0.50 47.88
C THR A 6 -20.82 0.95 47.89
N MET A 7 -20.28 1.47 46.79
CA MET A 7 -20.08 2.89 46.57
C MET A 7 -21.04 3.38 45.51
N ILE A 8 -21.96 4.23 45.90
CA ILE A 8 -22.87 4.98 45.05
C ILE A 8 -22.13 6.24 44.60
N VAL A 9 -22.05 6.44 43.26
CA VAL A 9 -21.59 7.71 42.68
C VAL A 9 -22.78 8.40 42.03
N GLY A 10 -23.12 9.56 42.56
CA GLY A 10 -24.23 10.40 42.15
C GLY A 10 -23.93 11.11 40.81
N VAL A 11 -24.96 11.14 39.97
CA VAL A 11 -25.02 11.91 38.72
C VAL A 11 -25.43 13.35 39.09
N VAL A 12 -24.60 14.32 38.73
CA VAL A 12 -24.95 15.75 38.78
C VAL A 12 -25.36 16.19 37.36
N LEU A 13 -26.63 16.46 37.20
CA LEU A 13 -27.24 17.02 35.98
C LEU A 13 -27.22 18.56 36.11
N ILE A 14 -26.50 19.25 35.24
CA ILE A 14 -26.58 20.73 35.14
C ILE A 14 -27.39 21.08 33.89
N MET A 15 -28.58 21.59 34.14
CA MET A 15 -29.40 22.26 33.14
C MET A 15 -28.98 23.75 33.05
N ALA A 16 -28.68 24.25 31.86
CA ALA A 16 -28.58 25.66 31.59
C ALA A 16 -29.64 26.09 30.58
N THR A 17 -30.47 26.96 31.03
CA THR A 17 -31.64 27.55 30.34
C THR A 17 -31.24 28.66 29.37
N GLY A 18 -32.09 28.84 28.38
CA GLY A 18 -31.96 29.65 27.21
C GLY A 18 -31.93 31.18 27.38
N GLY A 19 -31.60 31.82 26.29
CA GLY A 19 -31.76 33.24 26.05
C GLY A 19 -31.90 33.54 24.55
N VAL A 20 -33.12 33.84 24.14
CA VAL A 20 -33.48 34.36 22.80
C VAL A 20 -33.55 35.88 22.86
N MET A 21 -32.85 36.57 21.94
CA MET A 21 -33.09 37.97 21.48
C MET A 21 -32.08 38.21 20.34
N GLY A 22 -32.34 38.83 19.20
CA GLY A 22 -33.41 39.71 18.75
C GLY A 22 -32.94 40.21 17.36
N ARG A 23 -33.85 40.28 16.41
CA ARG A 23 -33.62 40.76 15.04
C ARG A 23 -33.37 42.28 15.03
N GLY A 24 -32.30 42.73 14.35
CA GLY A 24 -32.09 44.14 13.97
C GLY A 24 -31.83 44.21 12.45
N ARG A 25 -32.83 44.66 11.70
CA ARG A 25 -32.71 45.15 10.30
C ARG A 25 -32.15 46.55 10.36
N LEU A 26 -31.19 46.88 9.48
CA LEU A 26 -30.84 48.23 9.09
C LEU A 26 -30.94 48.37 7.55
N PRO A 27 -31.24 49.58 7.01
CA PRO A 27 -31.78 49.75 5.70
C PRO A 27 -30.73 49.98 4.59
N ALA A 28 -31.19 49.76 3.35
CA ALA A 28 -30.46 50.04 2.12
C ALA A 28 -30.26 51.55 1.90
N GLN A 29 -29.06 51.95 1.52
CA GLN A 29 -28.81 53.23 0.83
C GLN A 29 -28.31 52.95 -0.58
N ALA A 30 -29.05 53.47 -1.56
CA ALA A 30 -28.67 53.61 -2.96
C ALA A 30 -27.82 54.87 -3.15
N GLY A 31 -26.82 54.84 -4.00
CA GLY A 31 -26.16 56.05 -4.44
C GLY A 31 -24.85 55.86 -5.19
N GLY A 32 -24.85 56.23 -6.47
CA GLY A 32 -23.68 56.78 -7.11
C GLY A 32 -22.86 55.91 -8.06
N ARG A 33 -23.15 56.00 -9.33
CA ARG A 33 -22.27 55.60 -10.44
C ARG A 33 -21.03 56.47 -10.48
N GLY A 34 -19.85 55.91 -10.36
CA GLY A 34 -18.57 56.50 -10.69
C GLY A 34 -17.75 55.50 -11.51
N ALA A 35 -17.52 55.82 -12.79
CA ALA A 35 -16.65 55.02 -13.66
C ALA A 35 -15.19 55.14 -13.18
N ALA A 36 -14.58 54.05 -12.85
CA ALA A 36 -13.16 53.96 -12.59
C ALA A 36 -12.37 53.58 -13.88
N PRO A 37 -11.13 54.06 -14.08
CA PRO A 37 -10.38 53.85 -15.31
C PRO A 37 -9.92 52.41 -15.41
N GLN A 38 -9.99 51.86 -16.63
CA GLN A 38 -9.45 50.56 -16.99
C GLN A 38 -7.91 50.60 -16.90
N THR A 39 -7.34 49.98 -15.87
CA THR A 39 -5.94 49.62 -15.86
C THR A 39 -5.76 48.34 -16.68
N THR A 40 -5.01 48.44 -17.79
CA THR A 40 -4.58 47.29 -18.59
C THR A 40 -3.74 46.34 -17.69
N ALA A 41 -4.26 45.12 -17.50
CA ALA A 41 -3.51 44.05 -16.83
C ALA A 41 -2.26 43.69 -17.66
N PRO A 42 -1.10 43.47 -17.03
CA PRO A 42 0.07 42.97 -17.73
C PRO A 42 -0.19 41.58 -18.30
N ALA A 43 0.27 41.36 -19.54
CA ALA A 43 0.15 40.14 -20.30
C ALA A 43 0.54 38.90 -19.47
N GLY A 44 -0.29 37.92 -19.53
CA GLY A 44 -0.22 36.68 -18.73
C GLY A 44 1.15 36.04 -18.76
N ARG A 45 1.69 35.76 -17.57
CA ARG A 45 2.65 34.69 -17.40
C ARG A 45 2.03 33.43 -17.95
N GLY A 46 2.61 32.89 -19.03
CA GLY A 46 2.17 31.65 -19.64
C GLY A 46 1.94 30.60 -18.55
N ALA A 47 0.72 30.06 -18.53
CA ALA A 47 0.40 28.89 -17.76
C ALA A 47 1.45 27.84 -18.17
N GLN A 48 2.34 27.48 -17.23
CA GLN A 48 3.15 26.29 -17.39
C GLN A 48 2.16 25.16 -17.59
N PRO A 49 2.26 24.35 -18.65
CA PRO A 49 1.41 23.16 -18.76
C PRO A 49 1.76 22.28 -17.56
N GLY A 50 0.90 22.29 -16.56
CA GLY A 50 0.83 21.23 -15.58
C GLY A 50 0.56 19.97 -16.39
N MET A 51 1.59 19.15 -16.61
CA MET A 51 1.42 17.87 -17.25
C MET A 51 0.49 17.02 -16.36
N ASN A 52 -0.80 17.02 -16.66
CA ASN A 52 -1.70 15.90 -16.38
C ASN A 52 -1.21 14.74 -17.25
N MET A 53 -0.02 14.24 -16.96
CA MET A 53 0.44 13.00 -17.56
C MET A 53 -0.43 11.89 -16.96
N VAL A 54 -1.35 11.36 -17.79
CA VAL A 54 -1.99 10.08 -17.49
C VAL A 54 -0.86 9.10 -17.24
N PRO A 55 -0.80 8.44 -16.07
CA PRO A 55 0.26 7.50 -15.80
C PRO A 55 0.32 6.45 -16.90
N GLU A 56 1.54 6.11 -17.33
CA GLU A 56 1.77 5.04 -18.28
C GLU A 56 1.33 3.70 -17.65
N GLU A 57 0.56 2.92 -18.39
CA GLU A 57 0.17 1.56 -17.99
C GLU A 57 0.74 0.55 -18.97
N ILE A 58 1.39 -0.49 -18.48
CA ILE A 58 1.95 -1.57 -19.30
C ILE A 58 1.39 -2.91 -18.86
N PRO A 59 1.13 -3.85 -19.81
CA PRO A 59 0.77 -5.22 -19.46
C PRO A 59 1.98 -5.96 -18.88
N LEU A 60 1.74 -6.92 -17.99
CA LEU A 60 2.82 -7.78 -17.49
C LEU A 60 3.31 -8.77 -18.58
N TRP A 61 2.47 -9.11 -19.53
CA TRP A 61 2.79 -9.94 -20.70
C TRP A 61 2.13 -9.36 -21.95
N GLU A 62 2.91 -9.02 -22.94
CA GLU A 62 2.41 -8.47 -24.21
C GLU A 62 1.57 -9.48 -25.00
N GLY A 63 1.92 -10.77 -24.93
CA GLY A 63 1.23 -11.88 -25.62
C GLY A 63 0.07 -12.52 -24.85
N GLY A 64 -0.35 -11.92 -23.74
CA GLY A 64 -1.34 -12.48 -22.81
C GLY A 64 -0.71 -13.19 -21.62
N ALA A 65 -1.36 -13.07 -20.46
CA ALA A 65 -0.84 -13.61 -19.20
C ALA A 65 -0.96 -15.14 -19.13
N PRO A 66 0.05 -15.86 -18.64
CA PRO A 66 -0.04 -17.31 -18.45
C PRO A 66 -1.25 -17.68 -17.58
N GLY A 67 -2.00 -18.70 -17.99
CA GLY A 67 -3.22 -19.13 -17.30
C GLY A 67 -4.40 -18.17 -17.42
N ALA A 68 -4.37 -17.21 -18.34
CA ALA A 68 -5.52 -16.34 -18.60
C ALA A 68 -6.71 -17.15 -19.15
N LEU A 69 -7.89 -16.93 -18.56
CA LEU A 69 -9.14 -17.62 -18.92
C LEU A 69 -9.92 -16.90 -20.02
N GLY A 70 -9.39 -15.78 -20.53
CA GLY A 70 -10.00 -14.95 -21.55
C GLY A 70 -9.15 -13.73 -21.87
N SER A 71 -9.76 -12.71 -22.49
CA SER A 71 -9.10 -11.48 -22.91
C SER A 71 -9.76 -10.19 -22.34
N ALA A 72 -10.66 -10.34 -21.36
CA ALA A 72 -11.29 -9.22 -20.68
C ALA A 72 -10.27 -8.47 -19.79
N GLU A 73 -10.63 -7.29 -19.32
CA GLU A 73 -9.75 -6.49 -18.45
C GLU A 73 -9.33 -7.20 -17.15
N ALA A 74 -10.19 -8.10 -16.64
CA ALA A 74 -9.87 -8.95 -15.47
C ALA A 74 -8.81 -10.03 -15.77
N ASP A 75 -8.51 -10.30 -17.04
CA ASP A 75 -7.53 -11.31 -17.49
C ASP A 75 -6.16 -10.68 -17.77
N LYS A 76 -6.08 -9.34 -17.73
CA LYS A 76 -4.90 -8.56 -18.10
C LYS A 76 -4.28 -7.91 -16.85
N PRO A 77 -3.32 -8.55 -16.20
CA PRO A 77 -2.56 -7.90 -15.14
C PRO A 77 -1.63 -6.84 -15.73
N THR A 78 -1.56 -5.67 -15.05
CA THR A 78 -0.83 -4.49 -15.53
C THR A 78 -0.01 -3.82 -14.44
N LEU A 79 0.95 -2.98 -14.83
CA LEU A 79 1.64 -2.03 -13.98
C LEU A 79 1.31 -0.60 -14.43
N THR A 80 0.76 0.20 -13.53
CA THR A 80 0.65 1.65 -13.71
C THR A 80 1.91 2.31 -13.17
N ILE A 81 2.63 3.06 -14.01
CA ILE A 81 3.97 3.56 -13.74
C ILE A 81 3.93 5.01 -13.27
N TYR A 82 4.46 5.26 -12.08
CA TYR A 82 4.66 6.58 -11.48
C TYR A 82 6.16 6.83 -11.34
N ARG A 83 6.77 7.41 -12.38
CA ARG A 83 8.22 7.69 -12.37
C ARG A 83 8.55 8.81 -11.39
N ALA A 84 9.60 8.63 -10.59
CA ALA A 84 10.12 9.70 -9.78
C ALA A 84 10.72 10.81 -10.69
N SER A 85 10.56 12.07 -10.26
CA SER A 85 11.05 13.24 -10.97
C SER A 85 12.59 13.33 -10.93
N ARG A 86 13.14 14.50 -11.31
CA ARG A 86 14.59 14.80 -11.34
C ARG A 86 15.37 14.54 -10.04
N ARG A 87 14.67 14.30 -8.90
CA ARG A 87 15.27 13.92 -7.61
C ARG A 87 15.21 12.42 -7.35
N SER A 88 15.16 11.59 -8.40
CA SER A 88 15.10 10.15 -8.25
C SER A 88 16.24 9.62 -7.39
N SER A 89 15.92 8.84 -6.37
CA SER A 89 16.86 8.11 -5.53
C SER A 89 17.42 6.85 -6.19
N GLY A 90 16.88 6.47 -7.35
CA GLY A 90 17.13 5.17 -7.99
C GLY A 90 16.39 4.00 -7.34
N THR A 91 15.56 4.26 -6.33
CA THR A 91 14.75 3.25 -5.66
C THR A 91 13.39 3.11 -6.35
N ALA A 92 12.88 1.88 -6.42
CA ALA A 92 11.56 1.56 -6.93
C ALA A 92 10.76 0.75 -5.93
N VAL A 93 9.43 0.87 -6.00
CA VAL A 93 8.49 0.06 -5.20
C VAL A 93 7.37 -0.45 -6.09
N VAL A 94 7.17 -1.76 -6.15
CA VAL A 94 5.96 -2.38 -6.69
C VAL A 94 4.91 -2.34 -5.60
N VAL A 95 3.76 -1.69 -5.86
CA VAL A 95 2.68 -1.50 -4.88
C VAL A 95 1.54 -2.45 -5.22
N ALA A 96 1.17 -3.31 -4.29
CA ALA A 96 0.05 -4.23 -4.37
C ALA A 96 -1.11 -3.73 -3.48
N PRO A 97 -2.16 -3.11 -4.04
CA PRO A 97 -3.34 -2.70 -3.29
C PRO A 97 -4.07 -3.90 -2.68
N GLY A 98 -4.77 -3.67 -1.56
CA GLY A 98 -5.65 -4.65 -0.94
C GLY A 98 -7.01 -4.74 -1.64
N GLY A 99 -7.92 -5.49 -1.02
CA GLY A 99 -9.28 -5.73 -1.50
C GLY A 99 -9.69 -7.20 -1.43
N ALA A 100 -9.16 -7.93 -0.45
CA ALA A 100 -9.50 -9.32 -0.13
C ALA A 100 -9.34 -10.31 -1.31
N TYR A 101 -8.46 -10.04 -2.27
CA TYR A 101 -8.35 -10.78 -3.55
C TYR A 101 -9.63 -10.79 -4.39
N GLN A 102 -10.58 -9.92 -4.11
CA GLN A 102 -11.86 -9.79 -4.84
C GLN A 102 -11.94 -8.49 -5.64
N ASN A 103 -11.31 -7.45 -5.13
CA ASN A 103 -11.17 -6.14 -5.79
C ASN A 103 -9.79 -5.54 -5.50
N LEU A 104 -9.54 -4.34 -6.02
CA LEU A 104 -8.29 -3.60 -5.79
C LEU A 104 -8.59 -2.17 -5.36
N ALA A 105 -8.05 -1.77 -4.23
CA ALA A 105 -8.13 -0.41 -3.68
C ALA A 105 -7.16 0.53 -4.42
N MET A 106 -7.32 0.64 -5.75
CA MET A 106 -6.36 1.30 -6.65
C MET A 106 -6.13 2.78 -6.37
N ASP A 107 -7.06 3.46 -5.67
CA ASP A 107 -6.88 4.86 -5.33
C ASP A 107 -6.07 5.05 -4.04
N HIS A 108 -6.64 4.71 -2.88
CA HIS A 108 -6.02 5.05 -1.58
C HIS A 108 -4.84 4.16 -1.19
N GLU A 109 -4.77 2.92 -1.69
CA GLU A 109 -3.65 2.00 -1.50
C GLU A 109 -2.76 1.87 -2.76
N GLY A 110 -3.13 2.52 -3.86
CA GLY A 110 -2.40 2.54 -5.12
C GLY A 110 -1.90 3.93 -5.48
N ARG A 111 -2.73 4.73 -6.16
CA ARG A 111 -2.37 6.06 -6.70
C ARG A 111 -1.86 7.03 -5.63
N GLN A 112 -2.54 7.13 -4.48
CA GLN A 112 -2.12 8.04 -3.41
C GLN A 112 -0.78 7.61 -2.81
N VAL A 113 -0.56 6.31 -2.63
CA VAL A 113 0.70 5.74 -2.17
C VAL A 113 1.82 5.99 -3.17
N ALA A 114 1.54 5.84 -4.48
CA ALA A 114 2.50 6.15 -5.53
C ALA A 114 2.91 7.63 -5.53
N ALA A 115 1.94 8.54 -5.34
CA ALA A 115 2.23 9.97 -5.21
C ALA A 115 3.10 10.29 -3.98
N PHE A 116 2.83 9.64 -2.84
CA PHE A 116 3.65 9.76 -1.64
C PHE A 116 5.09 9.28 -1.89
N LEU A 117 5.28 8.10 -2.48
CA LEU A 117 6.60 7.55 -2.82
C LEU A 117 7.36 8.49 -3.79
N ASN A 118 6.67 9.01 -4.80
CA ASN A 118 7.26 9.96 -5.75
C ASN A 118 7.71 11.26 -5.07
N SER A 119 7.00 11.73 -4.05
CA SER A 119 7.39 12.94 -3.30
C SER A 119 8.76 12.79 -2.62
N MET A 120 9.20 11.56 -2.35
CA MET A 120 10.49 11.21 -1.77
C MET A 120 11.56 10.84 -2.82
N GLY A 121 11.22 10.89 -4.11
CA GLY A 121 12.13 10.49 -5.18
C GLY A 121 12.19 8.97 -5.43
N VAL A 122 11.20 8.22 -4.96
CA VAL A 122 11.04 6.77 -5.19
C VAL A 122 10.05 6.56 -6.33
N SER A 123 10.43 5.80 -7.36
CA SER A 123 9.51 5.40 -8.44
C SER A 123 8.55 4.34 -7.93
N ALA A 124 7.26 4.46 -8.28
CA ALA A 124 6.24 3.51 -7.87
C ALA A 124 5.60 2.83 -9.09
N PHE A 125 5.27 1.56 -8.93
CA PHE A 125 4.67 0.71 -9.95
C PHE A 125 3.45 0.03 -9.32
N VAL A 126 2.24 0.57 -9.58
CA VAL A 126 1.01 0.04 -8.98
C VAL A 126 0.54 -1.17 -9.78
N LEU A 127 0.48 -2.29 -9.11
CA LEU A 127 0.14 -3.58 -9.70
C LEU A 127 -1.37 -3.81 -9.70
N LYS A 128 -1.95 -4.00 -10.88
CA LYS A 128 -3.26 -4.62 -11.07
C LYS A 128 -3.02 -6.12 -11.26
N TYR A 129 -3.17 -6.91 -10.23
CA TYR A 129 -3.04 -8.37 -10.29
C TYR A 129 -4.41 -9.03 -10.50
N ARG A 130 -4.41 -10.24 -11.04
CA ARG A 130 -5.64 -11.03 -11.25
C ARG A 130 -6.28 -11.43 -9.94
N LEU A 131 -7.60 -11.65 -9.93
CA LEU A 131 -8.38 -11.76 -8.70
C LEU A 131 -9.32 -12.99 -8.70
N GLY A 132 -9.62 -13.49 -7.50
CA GLY A 132 -10.69 -14.43 -7.25
C GLY A 132 -12.10 -13.83 -7.48
N PRO A 133 -13.10 -14.67 -7.62
CA PRO A 133 -13.05 -16.13 -7.69
C PRO A 133 -12.62 -16.69 -9.06
N LYS A 134 -12.29 -15.80 -10.03
CA LYS A 134 -11.91 -16.22 -11.38
C LYS A 134 -10.49 -16.82 -11.40
N TYR A 135 -9.61 -16.29 -10.59
CA TYR A 135 -8.24 -16.74 -10.45
C TYR A 135 -7.92 -17.08 -9.01
N HIS A 136 -7.10 -18.09 -8.83
CA HIS A 136 -6.62 -18.55 -7.53
C HIS A 136 -5.10 -18.75 -7.56
N HIS A 137 -4.51 -18.85 -6.38
CA HIS A 137 -3.09 -19.18 -6.27
C HIS A 137 -2.73 -20.39 -7.19
N PRO A 138 -1.62 -20.33 -7.93
CA PRO A 138 -0.50 -19.38 -7.82
C PRO A 138 -0.55 -18.19 -8.80
N ILE A 139 -1.70 -17.88 -9.40
CA ILE A 139 -1.80 -16.88 -10.49
C ILE A 139 -1.40 -15.49 -9.98
N GLU A 140 -1.91 -15.07 -8.83
CA GLU A 140 -1.65 -13.76 -8.24
C GLU A 140 -0.16 -13.60 -7.87
N LEU A 141 0.43 -14.68 -7.32
CA LEU A 141 1.87 -14.70 -7.02
C LEU A 141 2.71 -14.57 -8.31
N GLY A 142 2.30 -15.26 -9.37
CA GLY A 142 2.95 -15.15 -10.68
C GLY A 142 2.92 -13.71 -11.22
N ASP A 143 1.80 -13.00 -11.06
CA ASP A 143 1.66 -11.59 -11.44
C ASP A 143 2.61 -10.70 -10.63
N ALA A 144 2.68 -10.89 -9.31
CA ALA A 144 3.56 -10.12 -8.43
C ALA A 144 5.05 -10.37 -8.74
N GLN A 145 5.44 -11.62 -8.94
CA GLN A 145 6.81 -11.98 -9.32
C GLN A 145 7.20 -11.39 -10.67
N ARG A 146 6.27 -11.45 -11.65
CA ARG A 146 6.49 -10.85 -12.97
C ARG A 146 6.64 -9.34 -12.89
N ALA A 147 5.84 -8.66 -12.08
CA ALA A 147 5.94 -7.23 -11.86
C ALA A 147 7.33 -6.82 -11.34
N ILE A 148 7.84 -7.51 -10.32
CA ILE A 148 9.18 -7.26 -9.78
C ILE A 148 10.25 -7.48 -10.85
N ARG A 149 10.15 -8.58 -11.64
CA ARG A 149 11.08 -8.89 -12.73
C ARG A 149 11.05 -7.83 -13.83
N ILE A 150 9.88 -7.33 -14.22
CA ILE A 150 9.78 -6.24 -15.21
C ILE A 150 10.56 -5.02 -14.74
N VAL A 151 10.32 -4.57 -13.50
CA VAL A 151 11.02 -3.40 -12.97
C VAL A 151 12.53 -3.64 -12.92
N ARG A 152 12.97 -4.84 -12.52
CA ARG A 152 14.39 -5.21 -12.42
C ARG A 152 15.06 -5.35 -13.79
N SER A 153 14.45 -6.02 -14.73
CA SER A 153 15.01 -6.22 -16.07
C SER A 153 15.04 -4.94 -16.90
N ARG A 154 14.10 -4.02 -16.65
CA ARG A 154 13.99 -2.72 -17.33
C ARG A 154 14.49 -1.55 -16.45
N ALA A 155 15.36 -1.83 -15.49
CA ALA A 155 15.82 -0.85 -14.48
C ALA A 155 16.44 0.40 -15.12
N GLN A 156 17.23 0.25 -16.19
CA GLN A 156 17.82 1.37 -16.93
C GLN A 156 16.74 2.25 -17.57
N GLU A 157 15.72 1.68 -18.17
CA GLU A 157 14.60 2.39 -18.81
C GLU A 157 13.79 3.19 -17.78
N PHE A 158 13.61 2.62 -16.59
CA PHE A 158 12.89 3.27 -15.49
C PHE A 158 13.76 4.21 -14.65
N ALA A 159 15.04 4.33 -14.98
CA ALA A 159 16.02 5.11 -14.22
C ALA A 159 16.08 4.71 -12.73
N VAL A 160 16.00 3.39 -12.45
CA VAL A 160 16.12 2.80 -11.12
C VAL A 160 17.32 1.85 -11.03
N GLN A 161 17.72 1.49 -9.81
CA GLN A 161 18.79 0.52 -9.58
C GLN A 161 18.17 -0.88 -9.43
N PRO A 162 18.72 -1.93 -10.08
CA PRO A 162 18.13 -3.28 -10.08
C PRO A 162 18.19 -4.00 -8.72
N ASP A 163 18.99 -3.49 -7.79
CA ASP A 163 19.17 -3.98 -6.41
C ASP A 163 18.46 -3.11 -5.36
N ARG A 164 17.58 -2.20 -5.80
CA ARG A 164 16.82 -1.28 -4.94
C ARG A 164 15.33 -1.29 -5.26
N ILE A 165 14.78 -2.47 -5.49
CA ILE A 165 13.38 -2.68 -5.88
C ILE A 165 12.65 -3.34 -4.71
N GLY A 166 11.81 -2.58 -4.03
CA GLY A 166 10.96 -3.08 -2.95
C GLY A 166 9.59 -3.53 -3.44
N MET A 167 8.89 -4.24 -2.57
CA MET A 167 7.46 -4.48 -2.73
C MET A 167 6.71 -3.93 -1.52
N MET A 168 5.58 -3.29 -1.78
CA MET A 168 4.68 -2.75 -0.76
C MET A 168 3.30 -3.33 -0.95
N GLY A 169 2.65 -3.76 0.13
CA GLY A 169 1.30 -4.27 0.03
C GLY A 169 0.44 -3.94 1.25
N PHE A 170 -0.85 -3.81 1.01
CA PHE A 170 -1.85 -3.49 2.01
C PHE A 170 -2.88 -4.62 2.12
N SER A 171 -3.33 -4.97 3.33
CA SER A 171 -4.38 -5.98 3.52
C SER A 171 -4.08 -7.28 2.76
N ALA A 172 -4.94 -7.74 1.87
CA ALA A 172 -4.70 -8.88 0.98
C ALA A 172 -3.51 -8.65 0.03
N GLY A 173 -3.26 -7.40 -0.42
CA GLY A 173 -2.04 -7.03 -1.14
C GLY A 173 -0.78 -7.17 -0.27
N GLY A 174 -0.92 -7.00 1.04
CA GLY A 174 0.13 -7.30 2.03
C GLY A 174 0.43 -8.80 2.11
N HIS A 175 -0.59 -9.65 2.01
CA HIS A 175 -0.41 -11.09 1.87
C HIS A 175 0.35 -11.40 0.58
N LEU A 176 -0.07 -10.86 -0.55
CA LEU A 176 0.61 -11.05 -1.84
C LEU A 176 2.07 -10.59 -1.80
N ALA A 177 2.35 -9.43 -1.19
CA ALA A 177 3.69 -8.90 -1.06
C ALA A 177 4.57 -9.77 -0.15
N SER A 178 4.05 -10.24 0.98
CA SER A 178 4.77 -11.15 1.87
C SER A 178 4.96 -12.53 1.24
N THR A 179 3.98 -13.03 0.45
CA THR A 179 4.15 -14.27 -0.32
C THR A 179 5.26 -14.10 -1.36
N ALA A 180 5.28 -13.01 -2.12
CA ALA A 180 6.36 -12.74 -3.08
C ALA A 180 7.74 -12.62 -2.40
N ALA A 181 7.79 -12.16 -1.15
CA ALA A 181 9.02 -12.01 -0.37
C ALA A 181 9.49 -13.30 0.31
N THR A 182 8.66 -14.34 0.41
CA THR A 182 8.98 -15.63 1.02
C THR A 182 9.06 -16.77 0.00
N HIS A 183 8.40 -16.62 -1.18
CA HIS A 183 8.34 -17.61 -2.25
C HIS A 183 8.99 -17.12 -3.55
N PHE A 184 10.00 -16.27 -3.46
CA PHE A 184 10.77 -15.79 -4.61
C PHE A 184 11.65 -16.88 -5.22
N ASP A 185 12.06 -16.64 -6.45
CA ASP A 185 13.15 -17.38 -7.09
C ASP A 185 14.24 -16.42 -7.62
N ASN A 186 15.40 -16.98 -7.93
CA ASN A 186 16.55 -16.22 -8.41
C ASN A 186 16.54 -15.96 -9.93
N GLY A 187 15.43 -16.28 -10.60
CA GLY A 187 15.29 -16.21 -12.04
C GLY A 187 15.76 -17.50 -12.74
N LYS A 188 15.47 -17.57 -14.04
CA LYS A 188 15.79 -18.70 -14.90
C LYS A 188 16.78 -18.24 -16.00
N PRO A 189 18.10 -18.34 -15.83
CA PRO A 189 19.08 -17.79 -16.77
C PRO A 189 18.89 -18.24 -18.23
N GLY A 190 18.35 -19.46 -18.45
CA GLY A 190 18.05 -20.02 -19.77
C GLY A 190 16.65 -19.71 -20.32
N ALA A 191 15.85 -18.88 -19.62
CA ALA A 191 14.51 -18.55 -20.11
C ALA A 191 14.56 -17.80 -21.44
N THR A 192 13.60 -18.10 -22.34
CA THR A 192 13.46 -17.40 -23.61
C THR A 192 13.12 -15.94 -23.39
N ASP A 193 12.18 -15.66 -22.47
CA ASP A 193 11.87 -14.30 -22.06
C ASP A 193 12.96 -13.74 -21.14
N ALA A 194 13.58 -12.64 -21.54
CA ALA A 194 14.64 -11.97 -20.76
C ALA A 194 14.17 -11.52 -19.40
N ILE A 195 12.88 -11.20 -19.23
CA ILE A 195 12.30 -10.78 -17.95
C ILE A 195 12.34 -11.93 -16.93
N ASP A 196 12.17 -13.17 -17.36
CA ASP A 196 12.19 -14.34 -16.47
C ASP A 196 13.61 -14.77 -16.06
N ARG A 197 14.66 -14.15 -16.62
CA ARG A 197 16.06 -14.45 -16.26
C ARG A 197 16.50 -13.82 -14.97
N VAL A 198 15.80 -12.77 -14.49
CA VAL A 198 16.17 -12.05 -13.26
C VAL A 198 15.34 -12.49 -12.06
N SER A 199 15.89 -12.29 -10.87
CA SER A 199 15.24 -12.66 -9.61
C SER A 199 13.92 -11.92 -9.39
N SER A 200 12.92 -12.65 -8.85
CA SER A 200 11.65 -12.10 -8.36
C SER A 200 11.71 -11.62 -6.91
N ARG A 201 12.85 -11.79 -6.20
CA ARG A 201 13.00 -11.38 -4.81
C ARG A 201 12.96 -9.85 -4.68
N PRO A 202 12.03 -9.25 -3.89
CA PRO A 202 12.15 -7.84 -3.58
C PRO A 202 13.36 -7.58 -2.68
N ASP A 203 13.98 -6.39 -2.81
CA ASP A 203 15.17 -6.04 -2.02
C ASP A 203 14.80 -5.53 -0.63
N PHE A 204 13.58 -5.07 -0.46
CA PHE A 204 12.95 -4.71 0.82
C PHE A 204 11.42 -4.86 0.73
N LEU A 205 10.76 -4.97 1.89
CA LEU A 205 9.32 -5.21 2.00
C LEU A 205 8.67 -4.14 2.89
N ILE A 206 7.49 -3.67 2.48
CA ILE A 206 6.67 -2.72 3.24
C ILE A 206 5.25 -3.27 3.34
N LEU A 207 4.73 -3.40 4.55
CA LEU A 207 3.43 -4.02 4.81
C LEU A 207 2.54 -3.07 5.62
N GLY A 208 1.37 -2.73 5.08
CA GLY A 208 0.31 -2.01 5.76
C GLY A 208 -0.82 -2.94 6.17
N TYR A 209 -1.10 -3.07 7.46
CA TYR A 209 -2.17 -3.93 8.02
C TYR A 209 -2.36 -5.25 7.23
N PRO A 210 -1.26 -6.02 7.01
CA PRO A 210 -1.28 -7.13 6.09
C PRO A 210 -2.09 -8.32 6.61
N VAL A 211 -2.79 -9.02 5.71
CA VAL A 211 -3.08 -10.43 5.91
C VAL A 211 -1.75 -11.18 5.82
N ILE A 212 -1.49 -12.14 6.71
CA ILE A 212 -0.24 -12.93 6.75
C ILE A 212 -0.55 -14.42 6.89
N SER A 213 -1.37 -14.77 7.87
CA SER A 213 -1.60 -16.14 8.27
C SER A 213 -2.94 -16.64 7.73
N THR A 214 -3.00 -17.90 7.37
CA THR A 214 -4.23 -18.63 7.04
C THR A 214 -4.78 -19.38 8.25
N ASP A 215 -4.12 -19.31 9.43
CA ASP A 215 -4.62 -19.88 10.70
C ASP A 215 -6.00 -19.25 11.03
N PRO A 216 -7.07 -20.07 11.18
CA PRO A 216 -8.42 -19.56 11.45
C PRO A 216 -8.53 -18.62 12.65
N ALA A 217 -7.60 -18.68 13.60
CA ALA A 217 -7.58 -17.80 14.78
C ALA A 217 -7.30 -16.32 14.43
N VAL A 218 -6.64 -16.06 13.29
CA VAL A 218 -6.23 -14.70 12.89
C VAL A 218 -6.43 -14.43 11.40
N ALA A 219 -6.84 -15.44 10.63
CA ALA A 219 -7.00 -15.32 9.18
C ALA A 219 -8.14 -14.36 8.80
N HIS A 220 -7.95 -13.61 7.73
CA HIS A 220 -9.06 -12.96 7.04
C HIS A 220 -9.74 -13.96 6.09
N ALA A 221 -10.83 -14.58 6.55
CA ALA A 221 -11.53 -15.67 5.86
C ALA A 221 -11.91 -15.33 4.40
N GLY A 222 -12.32 -14.07 4.14
CA GLY A 222 -12.65 -13.61 2.78
C GLY A 222 -11.45 -13.67 1.84
N SER A 223 -10.26 -13.27 2.30
CA SER A 223 -9.03 -13.36 1.50
C SER A 223 -8.63 -14.81 1.24
N VAL A 224 -8.72 -15.67 2.23
CA VAL A 224 -8.42 -17.12 2.08
C VAL A 224 -9.35 -17.73 1.04
N LYS A 225 -10.66 -17.50 1.15
CA LYS A 225 -11.67 -18.03 0.20
C LYS A 225 -11.41 -17.52 -1.23
N ASN A 226 -11.19 -16.24 -1.41
CA ASN A 226 -11.00 -15.66 -2.75
C ASN A 226 -9.69 -16.11 -3.39
N LEU A 227 -8.63 -16.29 -2.61
CA LEU A 227 -7.33 -16.75 -3.10
C LEU A 227 -7.28 -18.26 -3.36
N LEU A 228 -7.95 -19.07 -2.56
CA LEU A 228 -7.78 -20.53 -2.53
C LEU A 228 -9.04 -21.31 -2.86
N GLY A 229 -10.19 -20.66 -3.00
CA GLY A 229 -11.49 -21.33 -3.18
C GLY A 229 -12.13 -21.79 -1.87
N ASP A 230 -13.22 -22.57 -1.98
CA ASP A 230 -14.05 -22.96 -0.83
C ASP A 230 -13.44 -24.09 0.03
N ASN A 231 -12.62 -24.95 -0.56
CA ASN A 231 -12.07 -26.15 0.11
C ASN A 231 -10.55 -26.25 -0.17
N PRO A 232 -9.72 -25.33 0.35
CA PRO A 232 -8.30 -25.35 0.10
C PRO A 232 -7.59 -26.55 0.72
N ASP A 233 -6.56 -27.06 0.05
CA ASP A 233 -5.66 -28.07 0.61
C ASP A 233 -5.01 -27.54 1.91
N PRO A 234 -5.06 -28.30 3.03
CA PRO A 234 -4.40 -27.89 4.27
C PRO A 234 -2.90 -27.58 4.12
N LYS A 235 -2.19 -28.28 3.23
CA LYS A 235 -0.77 -27.99 2.94
C LYS A 235 -0.60 -26.64 2.25
N LEU A 236 -1.53 -26.27 1.37
CA LEU A 236 -1.51 -24.97 0.72
C LEU A 236 -1.84 -23.84 1.71
N LEU A 237 -2.75 -24.08 2.64
CA LEU A 237 -3.00 -23.14 3.75
C LEU A 237 -1.73 -22.94 4.58
N GLU A 238 -1.05 -24.01 4.98
CA GLU A 238 0.22 -23.92 5.71
C GLU A 238 1.30 -23.20 4.88
N ASP A 239 1.39 -23.50 3.57
CA ASP A 239 2.37 -22.90 2.68
C ASP A 239 2.17 -21.38 2.53
N LEU A 240 0.93 -20.95 2.50
CA LEU A 240 0.55 -19.54 2.37
C LEU A 240 0.33 -18.81 3.70
N SER A 241 0.62 -19.44 4.84
CA SER A 241 0.86 -18.77 6.12
C SER A 241 2.28 -18.21 6.12
N ASN A 242 2.44 -16.96 5.65
CA ASN A 242 3.75 -16.39 5.36
C ASN A 242 4.66 -16.24 6.60
N ASP A 243 4.09 -16.17 7.80
CA ASP A 243 4.84 -16.21 9.05
C ASP A 243 5.61 -17.54 9.25
N LEU A 244 5.13 -18.64 8.66
CA LEU A 244 5.80 -19.95 8.67
C LEU A 244 6.87 -20.08 7.57
N ARG A 245 6.92 -19.14 6.62
CA ARG A 245 7.81 -19.20 5.43
C ARG A 245 8.98 -18.23 5.47
N VAL A 246 9.12 -17.47 6.54
CA VAL A 246 10.26 -16.57 6.73
C VAL A 246 11.57 -17.34 6.84
N THR A 247 12.55 -16.93 6.04
CA THR A 247 13.91 -17.47 6.02
C THR A 247 14.93 -16.34 6.19
N PRO A 248 16.22 -16.60 6.41
CA PRO A 248 17.25 -15.57 6.44
C PRO A 248 17.38 -14.78 5.12
N GLN A 249 16.83 -15.30 4.02
CA GLN A 249 16.81 -14.64 2.71
C GLN A 249 15.58 -13.74 2.51
N THR A 250 14.59 -13.80 3.38
CA THR A 250 13.46 -12.85 3.39
C THR A 250 14.00 -11.41 3.52
N PRO A 251 13.51 -10.44 2.71
CA PRO A 251 14.10 -9.10 2.70
C PRO A 251 13.82 -8.33 3.98
N PRO A 252 14.63 -7.29 4.29
CA PRO A 252 14.35 -6.35 5.37
C PRO A 252 12.94 -5.77 5.24
N THR A 253 12.21 -5.68 6.36
CA THR A 253 10.78 -5.42 6.35
C THR A 253 10.37 -4.28 7.28
N PHE A 254 9.50 -3.38 6.79
CA PHE A 254 8.75 -2.39 7.56
C PHE A 254 7.29 -2.82 7.64
N ILE A 255 6.69 -2.74 8.83
CA ILE A 255 5.29 -3.14 9.09
C ILE A 255 4.56 -2.02 9.84
N PHE A 256 3.34 -1.72 9.40
CA PHE A 256 2.42 -0.83 10.08
C PHE A 256 1.06 -1.50 10.25
N HIS A 257 0.45 -1.36 11.43
CA HIS A 257 -0.88 -1.91 11.75
C HIS A 257 -1.60 -1.07 12.80
N THR A 258 -2.90 -1.31 13.00
CA THR A 258 -3.67 -0.74 14.11
C THR A 258 -4.26 -1.86 14.97
N ASN A 259 -4.24 -1.69 16.29
CA ASN A 259 -4.74 -2.72 17.21
C ASN A 259 -6.28 -2.81 17.20
N ALA A 260 -6.96 -1.73 16.81
CA ALA A 260 -8.42 -1.70 16.68
C ALA A 260 -8.94 -2.23 15.32
N ASP A 261 -8.07 -2.76 14.47
CA ASP A 261 -8.44 -3.41 13.21
C ASP A 261 -9.24 -4.70 13.49
N THR A 262 -10.54 -4.68 13.20
CA THR A 262 -11.44 -5.83 13.41
C THR A 262 -11.58 -6.74 12.20
N ALA A 263 -11.07 -6.33 11.04
CA ALA A 263 -11.13 -7.13 9.81
C ALA A 263 -9.90 -8.04 9.68
N VAL A 264 -8.71 -7.49 9.95
CA VAL A 264 -7.43 -8.21 9.94
C VAL A 264 -6.77 -8.00 11.29
N PRO A 265 -6.81 -8.96 12.22
CA PRO A 265 -6.19 -8.83 13.53
C PRO A 265 -4.70 -8.48 13.46
N ALA A 266 -4.24 -7.56 14.32
CA ALA A 266 -2.85 -7.10 14.35
C ALA A 266 -1.84 -8.24 14.62
N GLU A 267 -2.32 -9.36 15.16
CA GLU A 267 -1.57 -10.59 15.35
C GLU A 267 -0.93 -11.11 14.06
N ASN A 268 -1.54 -10.84 12.88
CA ASN A 268 -0.91 -11.13 11.59
C ASN A 268 0.47 -10.46 11.48
N SER A 269 0.54 -9.16 11.75
CA SER A 269 1.78 -8.39 11.75
C SER A 269 2.75 -8.85 12.83
N VAL A 270 2.26 -9.14 14.04
CA VAL A 270 3.07 -9.62 15.17
C VAL A 270 3.73 -10.96 14.85
N ARG A 271 2.97 -11.93 14.33
CA ARG A 271 3.49 -13.25 13.95
C ARG A 271 4.59 -13.12 12.90
N PHE A 272 4.37 -12.33 11.85
CA PHE A 272 5.38 -12.12 10.81
C PHE A 272 6.63 -11.44 11.34
N TYR A 273 6.48 -10.41 12.18
CA TYR A 273 7.60 -9.73 12.83
C TYR A 273 8.43 -10.68 13.71
N LEU A 274 7.78 -11.53 14.52
CA LEU A 274 8.49 -12.52 15.35
C LEU A 274 9.23 -13.55 14.50
N ALA A 275 8.65 -13.98 13.38
CA ALA A 275 9.32 -14.87 12.42
C ALA A 275 10.55 -14.21 11.79
N LEU A 276 10.45 -12.93 11.38
CA LEU A 276 11.59 -12.16 10.87
C LEU A 276 12.70 -12.04 11.92
N ARG A 277 12.36 -11.74 13.18
CA ARG A 277 13.31 -11.67 14.29
C ARG A 277 14.01 -13.00 14.53
N LYS A 278 13.25 -14.12 14.51
CA LYS A 278 13.79 -15.49 14.64
C LYS A 278 14.79 -15.81 13.52
N ALA A 279 14.47 -15.41 12.29
CA ALA A 279 15.32 -15.58 11.12
C ALA A 279 16.48 -14.57 11.02
N LYS A 280 16.62 -13.65 11.99
CA LYS A 280 17.62 -12.54 12.01
C LYS A 280 17.49 -11.58 10.83
N VAL A 281 16.31 -11.48 10.26
CA VAL A 281 16.00 -10.49 9.22
C VAL A 281 15.73 -9.14 9.89
N PRO A 282 16.35 -8.04 9.42
CA PRO A 282 16.05 -6.71 9.95
C PRO A 282 14.59 -6.33 9.73
N ALA A 283 13.89 -5.97 10.81
CA ALA A 283 12.49 -5.60 10.75
C ALA A 283 12.19 -4.44 11.70
N GLU A 284 11.28 -3.56 11.26
CA GLU A 284 10.71 -2.48 12.06
C GLU A 284 9.19 -2.59 12.00
N MET A 285 8.50 -2.48 13.15
CA MET A 285 7.06 -2.61 13.24
C MET A 285 6.47 -1.54 14.15
N HIS A 286 5.37 -0.94 13.69
CA HIS A 286 4.59 0.04 14.44
C HIS A 286 3.13 -0.40 14.50
N ILE A 287 2.61 -0.55 15.73
CA ILE A 287 1.20 -0.85 15.97
C ILE A 287 0.60 0.33 16.74
N PHE A 288 -0.40 0.96 16.14
CA PHE A 288 -1.16 2.05 16.74
C PHE A 288 -2.37 1.49 17.50
N GLU A 289 -2.77 2.15 18.57
CA GLU A 289 -3.91 1.69 19.38
C GLU A 289 -5.21 1.71 18.59
N ASN A 290 -5.50 2.82 17.92
CA ASN A 290 -6.76 3.07 17.24
C ASN A 290 -6.59 3.19 15.72
N GLY A 291 -7.63 2.86 15.00
CA GLY A 291 -7.77 2.97 13.56
C GLY A 291 -8.49 1.77 12.95
N PRO A 292 -9.39 2.00 11.98
CA PRO A 292 -10.08 0.92 11.28
C PRO A 292 -9.13 0.24 10.28
N HIS A 293 -9.57 -0.87 9.69
CA HIS A 293 -8.90 -1.48 8.54
C HIS A 293 -8.95 -0.58 7.30
N GLY A 294 -7.94 -0.68 6.43
CA GLY A 294 -7.98 -0.04 5.11
C GLY A 294 -7.68 1.47 5.11
N VAL A 295 -6.93 1.96 6.08
CA VAL A 295 -6.69 3.41 6.26
C VAL A 295 -5.78 4.06 5.18
N GLY A 296 -5.10 3.29 4.34
CA GLY A 296 -4.15 3.84 3.37
C GLY A 296 -3.06 4.68 4.03
N LEU A 297 -2.78 5.87 3.51
CA LEU A 297 -1.81 6.80 4.10
C LEU A 297 -2.32 7.51 5.37
N SER A 298 -3.64 7.56 5.57
CA SER A 298 -4.30 8.16 6.75
C SER A 298 -3.82 9.58 7.08
N LEU A 299 -3.64 10.43 6.07
CA LEU A 299 -3.03 11.76 6.24
C LEU A 299 -3.88 12.72 7.07
N ASP A 300 -5.20 12.49 7.14
CA ASP A 300 -6.16 13.33 7.89
C ASP A 300 -6.37 12.84 9.33
N ASP A 301 -5.81 11.70 9.73
CA ASP A 301 -5.89 11.18 11.10
C ASP A 301 -4.69 11.66 11.92
N PRO A 302 -4.91 12.41 13.05
CA PRO A 302 -3.82 12.97 13.84
C PRO A 302 -2.85 11.93 14.43
N ALA A 303 -3.34 10.71 14.74
CA ALA A 303 -2.52 9.66 15.31
C ALA A 303 -1.80 8.84 14.23
N LEU A 304 -2.53 8.48 13.16
CA LEU A 304 -2.02 7.59 12.12
C LEU A 304 -1.17 8.31 11.07
N SER A 305 -1.38 9.62 10.83
CA SER A 305 -0.64 10.39 9.82
C SER A 305 0.89 10.41 10.03
N VAL A 306 1.37 9.94 11.17
CA VAL A 306 2.80 9.80 11.46
C VAL A 306 3.42 8.57 10.79
N TRP A 307 2.66 7.50 10.46
CA TRP A 307 3.25 6.28 9.94
C TRP A 307 3.98 6.46 8.58
N PRO A 308 3.53 7.31 7.63
CA PRO A 308 4.31 7.59 6.42
C PRO A 308 5.65 8.27 6.72
N THR A 309 5.73 9.08 7.78
CA THR A 309 6.99 9.67 8.27
C THR A 309 7.92 8.60 8.84
N LEU A 310 7.40 7.64 9.60
CA LEU A 310 8.16 6.51 10.14
C LEU A 310 8.75 5.67 8.99
N LEU A 311 7.93 5.35 7.98
CA LEU A 311 8.40 4.69 6.76
C LEU A 311 9.49 5.48 6.06
N THR A 312 9.32 6.80 5.92
CA THR A 312 10.32 7.69 5.31
C THR A 312 11.67 7.60 6.06
N ASN A 313 11.63 7.61 7.39
CA ASN A 313 12.82 7.48 8.22
C ASN A 313 13.50 6.12 8.07
N TRP A 314 12.70 5.04 8.02
CA TRP A 314 13.20 3.69 7.79
C TRP A 314 13.89 3.57 6.42
N LEU A 315 13.27 4.08 5.35
CA LEU A 315 13.87 4.11 4.00
C LEU A 315 15.16 4.94 3.97
N ARG A 316 15.19 6.09 4.67
CA ARG A 316 16.37 6.95 4.78
C ARG A 316 17.51 6.24 5.52
N GLY A 317 17.22 5.60 6.65
CA GLY A 317 18.19 4.84 7.44
C GLY A 317 18.84 3.68 6.66
N ARG A 318 18.15 3.18 5.61
CA ARG A 318 18.65 2.16 4.68
C ARG A 318 19.35 2.73 3.44
N GLY A 319 19.51 4.05 3.34
CA GLY A 319 20.10 4.68 2.18
C GLY A 319 19.22 4.66 0.91
N LEU A 320 17.94 4.27 1.02
CA LEU A 320 17.03 4.09 -0.13
C LEU A 320 16.47 5.42 -0.68
N LEU A 321 16.65 6.53 0.03
CA LEU A 321 16.21 7.87 -0.42
C LEU A 321 17.35 8.74 -0.97
N THR A 322 18.56 8.23 -1.01
CA THR A 322 19.74 8.92 -1.58
C THR A 322 20.21 8.19 -2.82
N LYS A 323 20.54 8.96 -3.88
CA LYS A 323 21.14 8.35 -5.07
C LYS A 323 22.50 7.75 -4.69
N PRO A 324 22.81 6.49 -5.09
CA PRO A 324 24.15 5.94 -4.89
C PRO A 324 25.20 6.82 -5.56
N PRO A 325 26.43 6.89 -5.03
CA PRO A 325 27.54 7.49 -5.77
C PRO A 325 27.70 6.78 -7.12
N ALA A 326 28.07 7.57 -8.13
CA ALA A 326 28.30 7.08 -9.49
C ALA A 326 29.49 6.13 -9.55
#